data_895eb2330b8b7f89042c09049fb81cb3
#
_entry.id   895eb2330b8b7f89042c09049fb81cb3
#
_cell.length_a   1.000
_cell.length_b   1.000
_cell.length_c   1.000
_cell.angle_alpha   90.00
_cell.angle_beta   90.00
_cell.angle_gamma   90.00
#
_symmetry.space_group_name_H-M   'P 1'
#
loop_
_entity.id
_entity.type
_entity.pdbx_description
1 polymer ?
#
loop_
_entity_poly.entity_id
_entity_poly.type
_entity_poly.pdbx_seq_one_letter_code
_entity_poly.pdbx_strand_id
1 'polypeptide(L)' 'MAIRVTLDXVLLDRRMSLTELCDRVGVTMANLSILKTGKARAIRFSTLESLCRELDCQPGELLQFVEEPQAKEDS' A
#
# COMPACT_ATOMS: atom_id res chain seq x y z
N MET A 1 0.22 -11.50 8.33
CA MET A 1 -0.36 -10.31 8.94
C MET A 1 -1.78 -10.13 8.47
N ALA A 2 -2.67 -9.72 9.38
CA ALA A 2 -4.09 -9.62 9.07
C ALA A 2 -4.44 -8.39 8.20
N ILE A 3 -3.56 -7.39 8.18
CA ILE A 3 -3.77 -6.24 7.31
C ILE A 3 -2.98 -6.48 6.04
N ARG A 4 -3.66 -6.45 4.93
CA ARG A 4 -3.04 -6.69 3.63
C ARG A 4 -2.98 -5.38 2.86
N VAL A 5 -1.85 -5.11 2.25
CA VAL A 5 -1.68 -3.92 1.42
C VAL A 5 -2.04 -4.29 -0.01
N THR A 6 -2.98 -3.57 -0.58
CA THR A 6 -3.46 -3.84 -1.93
C THR A 6 -3.07 -2.72 -2.88
N LEU A 7 -1.92 -2.12 -2.64
CA LEU A 7 -1.41 -1.06 -3.50
C LEU A 7 -1.24 -1.52 -4.94
N ASP A 8 -0.80 -2.73 -5.14
CA ASP A 8 -0.63 -3.26 -6.48
C ASP A 8 -1.91 -3.19 -7.31
N UNK A 9 -2.75 -3.38 -6.73
CA UNK A 9 -3.88 -3.41 -7.33
C UNK A 9 -4.30 -2.22 -7.83
N VAL A 10 -4.25 -1.33 -7.01
CA VAL A 10 -4.65 0.00 -7.42
C VAL A 10 -3.74 0.54 -8.50
N LEU A 11 -2.44 0.31 -8.37
CA LEU A 11 -1.51 0.74 -9.40
C LEU A 11 -1.87 0.14 -10.75
N LEU A 12 -2.19 -1.13 -10.76
CA LEU A 12 -2.55 -1.79 -11.99
C LEU A 12 -3.83 -1.18 -12.58
N ASP A 13 -4.79 -0.93 -11.73
CA ASP A 13 -6.05 -0.35 -12.14
C ASP A 13 -5.86 1.05 -12.73
N ARG A 14 -4.94 1.80 -12.18
CA ARG A 14 -4.65 3.17 -12.65
C ARG A 14 -3.61 3.20 -13.75
N ARG A 15 -3.02 2.05 -14.08
CA ARG A 15 -1.97 1.95 -15.09
C ARG A 15 -0.80 2.85 -14.75
N MET A 16 -0.44 2.83 -13.48
CA MET A 16 0.64 3.67 -12.98
C MET A 16 1.76 2.78 -12.45
N SER A 17 2.99 3.12 -12.77
CA SER A 17 4.13 2.36 -12.26
C SER A 17 4.49 2.83 -10.86
N LEU A 18 5.21 2.00 -10.15
CA LEU A 18 5.68 2.36 -8.83
C LEU A 18 6.63 3.57 -8.90
N THR A 19 7.45 3.62 -9.93
CA THR A 19 8.36 4.74 -10.12
C THR A 19 7.59 6.05 -10.28
N GLU A 20 6.55 6.02 -11.07
CA GLU A 20 5.74 7.20 -11.28
C GLU A 20 5.08 7.64 -9.98
N LEU A 21 4.59 6.68 -9.21
CA LEU A 21 3.95 7.00 -7.94
C LEU A 21 4.96 7.62 -6.98
N CYS A 22 6.19 7.11 -6.95
CA CYS A 22 7.23 7.69 -6.11
C CYS A 22 7.44 9.16 -6.44
N ASP A 23 7.50 9.48 -7.73
CA ASP A 23 7.69 10.86 -8.15
C ASP A 23 6.54 11.74 -7.69
N ARG A 24 5.32 11.23 -7.81
CA ARG A 24 4.15 12.04 -7.48
C ARG A 24 4.00 12.25 -5.98
N VAL A 25 4.33 11.21 -5.20
CA VAL A 25 4.11 11.27 -3.76
C VAL A 25 5.30 11.86 -3.02
N GLY A 26 6.48 11.74 -3.60
CA GLY A 26 7.68 12.25 -2.94
C GLY A 26 8.22 11.28 -1.91
N VAL A 27 7.95 10.00 -2.08
CA VAL A 27 8.43 8.95 -1.19
C VAL A 27 9.48 8.15 -1.93
N THR A 28 10.45 7.64 -1.22
CA THR A 28 11.50 6.87 -1.87
C THR A 28 10.97 5.57 -2.43
N MET A 29 11.62 5.08 -3.47
CA MET A 29 11.25 3.80 -4.06
C MET A 29 11.37 2.69 -3.02
N ALA A 30 12.37 2.75 -2.16
CA ALA A 30 12.55 1.73 -1.14
C ALA A 30 11.35 1.68 -0.20
N ASN A 31 10.87 2.84 0.22
CA ASN A 31 9.73 2.89 1.13
C ASN A 31 8.46 2.38 0.47
N LEU A 32 8.21 2.78 -0.76
CA LEU A 32 7.03 2.29 -1.47
C LEU A 32 7.14 0.81 -1.75
N SER A 33 8.33 0.33 -2.04
CA SER A 33 8.53 -1.09 -2.30
C SER A 33 8.23 -1.92 -1.06
N ILE A 34 8.66 -1.43 0.11
CA ILE A 34 8.37 -2.12 1.36
C ILE A 34 6.86 -2.18 1.59
N LEU A 35 6.18 -1.08 1.33
CA LEU A 35 4.74 -1.03 1.49
C LEU A 35 4.05 -1.96 0.51
N LYS A 36 4.47 -1.92 -0.75
CA LYS A 36 3.86 -2.72 -1.80
C LYS A 36 3.97 -4.22 -1.52
N THR A 37 5.10 -4.64 -0.98
CA THR A 37 5.32 -6.06 -0.72
C THR A 37 4.69 -6.54 0.58
N GLY A 38 4.08 -5.63 1.33
CA GLY A 38 3.41 -6.01 2.56
C GLY A 38 4.32 -6.16 3.75
N LYS A 39 5.53 -5.64 3.64
CA LYS A 39 6.48 -5.75 4.75
C LYS A 39 6.47 -4.55 5.68
N ALA A 40 5.70 -3.53 5.33
CA ALA A 40 5.60 -2.35 6.18
C ALA A 40 4.81 -2.69 7.43
N ARG A 41 5.25 -2.15 8.56
CA ARG A 41 4.55 -2.33 9.81
C ARG A 41 3.74 -1.11 10.20
N ALA A 42 3.96 -0.01 9.52
CA ALA A 42 3.25 1.22 9.80
C ALA A 42 3.27 2.09 8.56
N ILE A 43 2.34 3.00 8.51
CA ILE A 43 2.31 3.98 7.45
C ILE A 43 1.84 5.29 8.08
N ARG A 44 2.51 6.38 7.72
CA ARG A 44 2.10 7.68 8.21
C ARG A 44 0.82 8.11 7.53
N PHE A 45 -0.03 8.80 8.27
CA PHE A 45 -1.25 9.32 7.67
C PHE A 45 -0.95 10.27 6.53
N SER A 46 0.13 11.05 6.64
CA SER A 46 0.48 11.96 5.55
C SER A 46 0.83 11.20 4.28
N THR A 47 1.53 10.09 4.42
CA THR A 47 1.85 9.25 3.26
C THR A 47 0.58 8.63 2.70
N LEU A 48 -0.27 8.11 3.57
CA LEU A 48 -1.52 7.50 3.13
C LEU A 48 -2.38 8.52 2.39
N GLU A 49 -2.44 9.73 2.91
CA GLU A 49 -3.20 10.79 2.26
C GLU A 49 -2.66 11.10 0.87
N SER A 50 -1.34 11.18 0.74
CA SER A 50 -0.73 11.45 -0.55
C SER A 50 -1.01 10.33 -1.54
N LEU A 51 -0.94 9.09 -1.08
CA LEU A 51 -1.25 7.96 -1.95
C LEU A 51 -2.69 8.03 -2.44
N CYS A 52 -3.61 8.30 -1.52
CA CYS A 52 -5.02 8.39 -1.89
C CYS A 52 -5.26 9.52 -2.89
N ARG A 53 -4.60 10.64 -2.68
CA ARG A 53 -4.76 11.79 -3.57
C ARG A 53 -4.24 11.48 -4.96
N GLU A 54 -3.04 10.91 -5.04
CA GLU A 54 -2.43 10.66 -6.34
C GLU A 54 -3.09 9.52 -7.07
N LEU A 55 -3.62 8.54 -6.36
CA LEU A 55 -4.28 7.41 -6.97
C LEU A 55 -5.79 7.59 -7.08
N ASP A 56 -6.30 8.68 -6.53
CA ASP A 56 -7.73 8.97 -6.56
C ASP A 56 -8.51 7.80 -5.98
N CYS A 57 -8.16 7.41 -4.78
CA CYS A 57 -8.79 6.27 -4.13
C CYS A 57 -8.93 6.54 -2.64
N GLN A 58 -9.59 5.63 -1.96
CA GLN A 58 -9.80 5.71 -0.52
C GLN A 58 -8.84 4.78 0.20
N PRO A 59 -8.55 5.04 1.48
CA PRO A 59 -7.64 4.15 2.20
C PRO A 59 -8.09 2.70 2.20
N GLY A 60 -9.38 2.45 2.18
CA GLY A 60 -9.89 1.09 2.15
C GLY A 60 -9.56 0.36 0.87
N GLU A 61 -9.16 1.08 -0.18
CA GLU A 61 -8.72 0.43 -1.40
C GLU A 61 -7.25 0.05 -1.35
N LEU A 62 -6.51 0.63 -0.41
CA LEU A 62 -5.08 0.36 -0.26
C LEU A 62 -4.80 -0.62 0.86
N LEU A 63 -5.64 -0.65 1.88
CA LEU A 63 -5.43 -1.47 3.05
C LEU A 63 -6.69 -2.28 3.31
N GLN A 64 -6.52 -3.59 3.51
CA GLN A 64 -7.64 -4.49 3.74
C GLN A 64 -7.38 -5.30 5.00
N PHE A 65 -8.40 -5.46 5.81
CA PHE A 65 -8.32 -6.40 6.91
C PHE A 65 -8.78 -7.76 6.40
N VAL A 66 -7.94 -8.75 6.56
CA VAL A 66 -8.24 -10.10 6.11
C VAL A 66 -8.15 -11.02 7.31
N GLU A 67 -9.21 -11.73 7.57
CA GLU A 67 -9.20 -12.68 8.66
C GLU A 67 -8.53 -13.96 8.18
N GLU A 68 -7.42 -14.30 8.78
CA GLU A 68 -6.64 -15.44 8.31
C GLU A 68 -6.97 -16.68 9.12
N PRO A 69 -7.36 -17.74 8.46
CA PRO A 69 -7.81 -18.91 9.18
C PRO A 69 -6.71 -19.56 10.00
N GLN A 70 -5.51 -19.67 9.48
CA GLN A 70 -4.50 -20.34 10.23
C GLN A 70 -3.49 -19.38 10.66
N ALA A 71 -3.97 -18.45 11.28
CA ALA A 71 -3.04 -17.46 11.71
C ALA A 71 -1.88 -18.04 12.39
N LYS A 72 -1.80 -18.96 12.58
CA LYS A 72 -0.75 -19.43 13.01
C LYS A 72 0.37 -19.33 12.49
N GLU A 73 0.35 -19.02 12.11
CA GLU A 73 1.36 -18.99 11.89
C GLU A 73 2.16 -18.30 12.10
N ASP A 74 1.87 -18.01 12.34
CA ASP A 74 2.57 -17.48 12.54
C ASP A 74 2.90 -17.10 13.11
N SER A 75 2.62 -17.29 13.29
CA SER A 75 2.76 -17.04 13.81
C SER A 75 3.03 -16.71 14.17
#